data_d0fba2f7533ee2586297efd9d187db66
#
_entry.id   d0fba2f7533ee2586297efd9d187db66
#
_cell.length_a   1.000
_cell.length_b   1.000
_cell.length_c   1.000
_cell.angle_alpha   90.00
_cell.angle_beta   90.00
_cell.angle_gamma   90.00
#
_symmetry.space_group_name_H-M   'P 1'
#
loop_
_entity.id
_entity.type
_entity.pdbx_description
1 polymer ?
#
loop_
_entity_poly.entity_id
_entity_poly.type
_entity_poly.pdbx_seq_one_letter_code
_entity_poly.pdbx_strand_id
1 'polypeptide(L)'
;MSSWWQKAVVYQVYPRSFQDSNGDGIGDLKGIIQRLDYLAYLGIDAIWLSPVYKSPNDDNGYDISDYQEIMDEFGTMEDMEILIAEAMKRNIRIVMDLVVNHTSDEHPWFVEARQSRDNQYRDFYIWSDPDSQGNPPNDLGSTFSGPAWEYSELTGQYYLHLFSKKQPDLNWENQEVRQSVYDMMNFWIEKGIGGFRMDVIDLVGKQPFKKITGNGPKLHEYLQEMNRATFGNKDLMTVGETWGATPEIAKLYSKPNRNELSMVFQFEHSGLDQQPGKEKWDLIDLSIPALKDVFSKWQTELASERWNSLFWNNHDLPRIISRWGNDKEFRVQSGKMFAILLHLLKGTPYIYQGEEIGMINYPVETIEEVDDIESINMYNVRLSQGYAKEDILDSINAKGRDNARTPMQWNDSKNAGFTSNKPWLHINPNYPEINVEKALEEKDSLFYTYKKLIQLRHEHPIVVWGTYNLVDTEDENIFAYCRVLDEQKWLIITNFQEKTTTFDLKEEPKLSLIHI
;
A
#
# COMPACT_ATOMS: atom_id res chain seq x y z
N MET A 1 18.69 13.13 16.66
CA MET A 1 19.32 12.34 15.55
C MET A 1 18.22 11.98 14.56
N SER A 2 18.52 11.97 13.25
CA SER A 2 17.55 11.53 12.24
C SER A 2 17.38 10.01 12.31
N SER A 3 16.14 9.54 12.22
CA SER A 3 15.86 8.12 12.12
C SER A 3 16.25 7.59 10.73
N TRP A 4 16.66 6.32 10.63
CA TRP A 4 17.10 5.71 9.36
C TRP A 4 16.00 5.78 8.27
N TRP A 5 14.75 5.55 8.64
CA TRP A 5 13.60 5.54 7.73
C TRP A 5 13.31 6.90 7.06
N GLN A 6 13.78 8.00 7.63
CA GLN A 6 13.65 9.32 7.00
C GLN A 6 14.51 9.46 5.73
N LYS A 7 15.64 8.77 5.68
CA LYS A 7 16.53 8.75 4.50
C LYS A 7 16.21 7.59 3.56
N ALA A 8 15.52 6.58 4.05
CA ALA A 8 15.25 5.34 3.34
C ALA A 8 14.36 5.51 2.11
N VAL A 9 14.50 4.55 1.20
CA VAL A 9 13.55 4.23 0.14
C VAL A 9 13.04 2.82 0.40
N VAL A 10 11.72 2.66 0.43
CA VAL A 10 11.07 1.39 0.70
C VAL A 10 10.56 0.80 -0.62
N TYR A 11 10.75 -0.50 -0.82
CA TYR A 11 10.23 -1.25 -1.94
C TYR A 11 9.17 -2.23 -1.44
N GLN A 12 7.95 -2.14 -1.97
CA GLN A 12 6.90 -3.09 -1.62
C GLN A 12 7.00 -4.33 -2.49
N VAL A 13 7.14 -5.49 -1.84
CA VAL A 13 7.03 -6.81 -2.46
C VAL A 13 5.66 -7.39 -2.16
N TYR A 14 4.94 -7.77 -3.22
CA TYR A 14 3.73 -8.58 -3.17
C TYR A 14 4.15 -10.05 -3.39
N PRO A 15 4.29 -10.87 -2.35
CA PRO A 15 5.05 -12.13 -2.41
C PRO A 15 4.55 -13.09 -3.47
N ARG A 16 3.23 -13.25 -3.56
CA ARG A 16 2.55 -14.15 -4.49
C ARG A 16 2.91 -13.91 -5.96
N SER A 17 3.29 -12.68 -6.30
CA SER A 17 3.57 -12.23 -7.66
C SER A 17 5.01 -11.75 -7.89
N PHE A 18 5.94 -12.03 -6.98
CA PHE A 18 7.30 -11.51 -7.13
C PHE A 18 8.23 -12.49 -7.86
N GLN A 19 8.48 -13.68 -7.30
CA GLN A 19 9.27 -14.74 -7.92
C GLN A 19 8.88 -16.09 -7.34
N ASP A 20 8.52 -17.02 -8.20
CA ASP A 20 8.31 -18.42 -7.87
C ASP A 20 9.65 -19.18 -7.94
N SER A 21 10.04 -19.85 -6.85
CA SER A 21 11.29 -20.61 -6.77
C SER A 21 11.11 -22.11 -6.95
N ASN A 22 9.89 -22.62 -6.75
CA ASN A 22 9.61 -24.07 -6.73
C ASN A 22 8.81 -24.56 -7.93
N GLY A 23 8.27 -23.63 -8.75
CA GLY A 23 7.54 -23.94 -9.97
C GLY A 23 6.08 -24.29 -9.77
N ASP A 24 5.45 -23.87 -8.66
CA ASP A 24 4.02 -24.12 -8.41
C ASP A 24 3.11 -23.04 -9.01
N GLY A 25 3.67 -21.95 -9.52
CA GLY A 25 2.96 -20.83 -10.12
C GLY A 25 2.73 -19.67 -9.18
N ILE A 26 3.19 -19.77 -7.94
CA ILE A 26 3.03 -18.79 -6.87
C ILE A 26 4.40 -18.30 -6.42
N GLY A 27 4.57 -16.98 -6.28
CA GLY A 27 5.78 -16.41 -5.71
C GLY A 27 5.96 -16.79 -4.23
N ASP A 28 7.20 -16.90 -3.79
CA ASP A 28 7.54 -17.41 -2.46
C ASP A 28 8.76 -16.69 -1.84
N LEU A 29 9.03 -16.99 -0.55
CA LEU A 29 10.12 -16.37 0.22
C LEU A 29 11.50 -16.67 -0.39
N LYS A 30 11.74 -17.89 -0.86
CA LYS A 30 13.00 -18.25 -1.54
C LYS A 30 13.17 -17.50 -2.85
N GLY A 31 12.09 -17.25 -3.58
CA GLY A 31 12.09 -16.40 -4.76
C GLY A 31 12.48 -14.96 -4.43
N ILE A 32 11.99 -14.41 -3.33
CA ILE A 32 12.40 -13.07 -2.87
C ILE A 32 13.90 -13.07 -2.53
N ILE A 33 14.39 -14.08 -1.82
CA ILE A 33 15.82 -14.23 -1.49
C ILE A 33 16.67 -14.23 -2.76
N GLN A 34 16.26 -14.96 -3.82
CA GLN A 34 16.95 -14.99 -5.11
C GLN A 34 17.07 -13.61 -5.77
N ARG A 35 16.16 -12.69 -5.49
CA ARG A 35 16.10 -11.35 -6.10
C ARG A 35 16.64 -10.23 -5.20
N LEU A 36 17.16 -10.54 -4.03
CA LEU A 36 17.73 -9.53 -3.11
C LEU A 36 18.89 -8.74 -3.72
N ASP A 37 19.73 -9.38 -4.55
CA ASP A 37 20.83 -8.68 -5.23
C ASP A 37 20.33 -7.65 -6.24
N TYR A 38 19.22 -7.93 -6.94
CA TYR A 38 18.55 -6.98 -7.81
C TYR A 38 18.04 -5.76 -7.01
N LEU A 39 17.37 -5.99 -5.88
CA LEU A 39 16.87 -4.93 -5.03
C LEU A 39 17.99 -4.10 -4.40
N ALA A 40 19.08 -4.75 -3.98
CA ALA A 40 20.29 -4.07 -3.50
C ALA A 40 20.95 -3.24 -4.61
N TYR A 41 20.96 -3.74 -5.85
CA TYR A 41 21.49 -2.99 -7.00
C TYR A 41 20.63 -1.78 -7.35
N LEU A 42 19.31 -1.86 -7.19
CA LEU A 42 18.42 -0.70 -7.30
C LEU A 42 18.75 0.36 -6.25
N GLY A 43 19.14 -0.05 -5.05
CA GLY A 43 19.61 0.81 -3.97
C GLY A 43 18.61 1.05 -2.84
N ILE A 44 17.57 0.23 -2.72
CA ILE A 44 16.56 0.37 -1.66
C ILE A 44 17.11 0.05 -0.28
N ASP A 45 16.48 0.58 0.76
CA ASP A 45 16.88 0.44 2.17
C ASP A 45 15.99 -0.51 2.97
N ALA A 46 14.76 -0.71 2.51
CA ALA A 46 13.82 -1.60 3.16
C ALA A 46 12.86 -2.25 2.16
N ILE A 47 12.40 -3.44 2.50
CA ILE A 47 11.31 -4.14 1.81
C ILE A 47 10.09 -4.12 2.72
N TRP A 48 8.98 -3.50 2.26
CA TRP A 48 7.68 -3.78 2.83
C TRP A 48 7.16 -5.07 2.19
N LEU A 49 7.03 -6.10 3.01
CA LEU A 49 6.54 -7.39 2.62
C LEU A 49 5.04 -7.47 2.91
N SER A 50 4.20 -7.57 1.87
CA SER A 50 2.78 -7.85 2.06
C SER A 50 2.59 -9.19 2.79
N PRO A 51 1.42 -9.48 3.41
CA PRO A 51 1.28 -10.58 4.36
C PRO A 51 1.77 -11.93 3.84
N VAL A 52 2.55 -12.62 4.64
CA VAL A 52 3.06 -13.99 4.39
C VAL A 52 2.60 -14.99 5.43
N TYR A 53 1.75 -14.57 6.35
CA TYR A 53 1.19 -15.41 7.42
C TYR A 53 0.20 -16.43 6.86
N LYS A 54 -0.11 -17.48 7.64
CA LYS A 54 -1.16 -18.42 7.27
C LYS A 54 -2.48 -17.72 7.03
N SER A 55 -3.08 -18.03 5.89
CA SER A 55 -4.33 -17.44 5.42
C SER A 55 -5.06 -18.40 4.50
N PRO A 56 -6.39 -18.51 4.54
CA PRO A 56 -7.16 -19.22 3.54
C PRO A 56 -7.31 -18.46 2.20
N ASN A 57 -6.73 -17.24 2.09
CA ASN A 57 -6.70 -16.42 0.87
C ASN A 57 -8.07 -15.94 0.35
N ASP A 58 -9.01 -15.65 1.22
CA ASP A 58 -10.25 -14.99 0.82
C ASP A 58 -9.97 -13.56 0.29
N ASP A 59 -9.01 -12.88 0.91
CA ASP A 59 -8.51 -11.56 0.51
C ASP A 59 -6.99 -11.56 0.32
N ASN A 60 -6.47 -12.57 -0.36
CA ASN A 60 -5.06 -12.69 -0.77
C ASN A 60 -4.04 -12.40 0.36
N GLY A 61 -4.25 -13.01 1.53
CA GLY A 61 -3.35 -12.92 2.68
C GLY A 61 -3.77 -11.91 3.75
N TYR A 62 -4.70 -11.00 3.46
CA TYR A 62 -5.22 -10.04 4.45
C TYR A 62 -6.33 -10.63 5.35
N ASP A 63 -6.63 -11.90 5.20
CA ASP A 63 -7.47 -12.72 6.07
C ASP A 63 -6.56 -13.73 6.81
N ILE A 64 -5.98 -13.31 7.94
CA ILE A 64 -4.95 -14.08 8.63
C ILE A 64 -5.56 -15.10 9.58
N SER A 65 -5.17 -16.38 9.44
CA SER A 65 -5.58 -17.48 10.31
C SER A 65 -4.56 -17.85 11.38
N ASP A 66 -3.28 -17.49 11.19
CA ASP A 66 -2.22 -17.61 12.21
C ASP A 66 -1.15 -16.55 11.96
N TYR A 67 -0.94 -15.66 12.93
CA TYR A 67 0.02 -14.55 12.83
C TYR A 67 1.49 -14.94 13.05
N GLN A 68 1.75 -16.12 13.59
CA GLN A 68 3.11 -16.56 13.97
C GLN A 68 3.60 -17.75 13.13
N GLU A 69 2.85 -18.11 12.09
CA GLU A 69 3.21 -19.14 11.12
C GLU A 69 3.24 -18.56 9.71
N ILE A 70 4.12 -19.09 8.88
CA ILE A 70 4.21 -18.75 7.46
C ILE A 70 3.24 -19.64 6.67
N MET A 71 2.60 -19.05 5.68
CA MET A 71 1.73 -19.77 4.75
C MET A 71 2.55 -20.79 3.96
N ASP A 72 2.03 -22.02 3.85
CA ASP A 72 2.76 -23.15 3.24
C ASP A 72 3.18 -22.85 1.79
N GLU A 73 2.37 -22.10 1.04
CA GLU A 73 2.69 -21.68 -0.34
C GLU A 73 3.90 -20.74 -0.42
N PHE A 74 4.17 -19.97 0.64
CA PHE A 74 5.29 -19.02 0.68
C PHE A 74 6.57 -19.61 1.25
N GLY A 75 6.48 -20.74 1.95
CA GLY A 75 7.63 -21.42 2.55
C GLY A 75 7.46 -21.67 4.04
N THR A 76 8.56 -21.59 4.77
CA THR A 76 8.63 -21.94 6.19
C THR A 76 9.10 -20.75 7.03
N MET A 77 8.98 -20.87 8.37
CA MET A 77 9.56 -19.89 9.29
C MET A 77 11.08 -19.78 9.12
N GLU A 78 11.77 -20.89 8.83
CA GLU A 78 13.21 -20.87 8.53
C GLU A 78 13.50 -20.04 7.26
N ASP A 79 12.70 -20.18 6.21
CA ASP A 79 12.84 -19.35 5.00
C ASP A 79 12.67 -17.86 5.31
N MET A 80 11.74 -17.51 6.20
CA MET A 80 11.54 -16.13 6.63
C MET A 80 12.73 -15.59 7.42
N GLU A 81 13.27 -16.38 8.33
CA GLU A 81 14.48 -16.01 9.10
C GLU A 81 15.70 -15.85 8.19
N ILE A 82 15.84 -16.71 7.16
CA ILE A 82 16.87 -16.57 6.12
C ILE A 82 16.66 -15.28 5.33
N LEU A 83 15.43 -14.97 4.92
CA LEU A 83 15.13 -13.73 4.21
C LEU A 83 15.55 -12.49 5.03
N ILE A 84 15.19 -12.44 6.32
CA ILE A 84 15.59 -11.35 7.21
C ILE A 84 17.10 -11.21 7.28
N ALA A 85 17.81 -12.33 7.47
CA ALA A 85 19.26 -12.35 7.58
C ALA A 85 19.97 -11.95 6.27
N GLU A 86 19.51 -12.46 5.13
CA GLU A 86 20.09 -12.17 3.82
C GLU A 86 19.82 -10.72 3.37
N ALA A 87 18.64 -10.18 3.68
CA ALA A 87 18.34 -8.77 3.47
C ALA A 87 19.26 -7.87 4.31
N MET A 88 19.45 -8.20 5.59
CA MET A 88 20.30 -7.44 6.50
C MET A 88 21.78 -7.41 6.04
N LYS A 89 22.31 -8.50 5.48
CA LYS A 89 23.66 -8.54 4.88
C LYS A 89 23.83 -7.53 3.75
N ARG A 90 22.72 -7.14 3.11
CA ARG A 90 22.67 -6.14 2.03
C ARG A 90 22.24 -4.75 2.51
N ASN A 91 22.18 -4.54 3.83
CA ASN A 91 21.67 -3.33 4.47
C ASN A 91 20.19 -3.04 4.13
N ILE A 92 19.40 -4.06 3.84
CA ILE A 92 17.97 -3.97 3.57
C ILE A 92 17.22 -4.50 4.80
N ARG A 93 16.29 -3.71 5.33
CA ARG A 93 15.43 -4.10 6.46
C ARG A 93 14.11 -4.66 5.95
N ILE A 94 13.57 -5.67 6.62
CA ILE A 94 12.24 -6.20 6.31
C ILE A 94 11.20 -5.50 7.17
N VAL A 95 10.22 -4.88 6.55
CA VAL A 95 9.04 -4.26 7.17
C VAL A 95 7.85 -5.18 6.90
N MET A 96 7.26 -5.72 7.96
CA MET A 96 6.14 -6.65 7.82
C MET A 96 4.80 -5.94 7.81
N ASP A 97 3.83 -6.52 7.13
CA ASP A 97 2.45 -6.05 7.17
C ASP A 97 1.79 -6.50 8.47
N LEU A 98 1.16 -5.58 9.19
CA LEU A 98 0.46 -5.83 10.45
C LEU A 98 -1.04 -5.66 10.20
N VAL A 99 -1.77 -6.77 10.12
CA VAL A 99 -3.21 -6.79 9.83
C VAL A 99 -3.96 -7.13 11.12
N VAL A 100 -4.37 -6.13 11.89
CA VAL A 100 -4.91 -6.32 13.24
C VAL A 100 -6.27 -5.65 13.46
N ASN A 101 -6.88 -5.13 12.39
CA ASN A 101 -8.29 -4.71 12.44
C ASN A 101 -9.24 -5.92 12.49
N HIS A 102 -8.89 -7.01 11.83
CA HIS A 102 -9.68 -8.23 11.66
C HIS A 102 -8.76 -9.46 11.57
N THR A 103 -9.36 -10.64 11.66
CA THR A 103 -8.70 -11.91 11.37
C THR A 103 -9.45 -12.65 10.26
N SER A 104 -8.92 -13.78 9.78
CA SER A 104 -9.73 -14.75 9.06
C SER A 104 -10.84 -15.32 9.96
N ASP A 105 -11.97 -15.73 9.38
CA ASP A 105 -12.99 -16.51 10.06
C ASP A 105 -12.51 -17.94 10.40
N GLU A 106 -11.38 -18.36 9.84
CA GLU A 106 -10.66 -19.61 10.16
C GLU A 106 -9.60 -19.44 11.26
N HIS A 107 -9.40 -18.21 11.77
CA HIS A 107 -8.51 -17.99 12.93
C HIS A 107 -9.08 -18.72 14.16
N PRO A 108 -8.25 -19.44 14.95
CA PRO A 108 -8.72 -20.17 16.13
C PRO A 108 -9.58 -19.36 17.10
N TRP A 109 -9.26 -18.07 17.29
CA TRP A 109 -10.08 -17.18 18.13
C TRP A 109 -11.51 -17.06 17.61
N PHE A 110 -11.73 -16.92 16.29
CA PHE A 110 -13.07 -16.78 15.74
C PHE A 110 -13.79 -18.12 15.67
N VAL A 111 -13.07 -19.19 15.31
CA VAL A 111 -13.63 -20.55 15.30
C VAL A 111 -14.22 -20.90 16.68
N GLU A 112 -13.50 -20.57 17.75
CA GLU A 112 -13.97 -20.73 19.13
C GLU A 112 -15.08 -19.73 19.49
N ALA A 113 -14.88 -18.43 19.19
CA ALA A 113 -15.83 -17.37 19.54
C ALA A 113 -17.24 -17.61 18.99
N ARG A 114 -17.37 -18.19 17.80
CA ARG A 114 -18.68 -18.45 17.19
C ARG A 114 -19.39 -19.69 17.72
N GLN A 115 -18.75 -20.55 18.52
CA GLN A 115 -19.34 -21.79 19.04
C GLN A 115 -20.40 -21.53 20.11
N SER A 116 -20.15 -20.57 21.01
CA SER A 116 -21.11 -20.23 22.06
C SER A 116 -20.91 -18.78 22.53
N ARG A 117 -21.96 -18.22 23.17
CA ARG A 117 -21.92 -16.87 23.74
C ARG A 117 -21.02 -16.77 24.96
N ASP A 118 -20.75 -17.88 25.63
CA ASP A 118 -19.92 -17.95 26.86
C ASP A 118 -18.47 -18.37 26.58
N ASN A 119 -18.06 -18.43 25.32
CA ASN A 119 -16.70 -18.80 24.93
C ASN A 119 -15.70 -17.72 25.36
N GLN A 120 -14.50 -18.13 25.82
CA GLN A 120 -13.45 -17.23 26.28
C GLN A 120 -13.00 -16.21 25.19
N TYR A 121 -13.12 -16.55 23.90
CA TYR A 121 -12.78 -15.67 22.78
C TYR A 121 -13.98 -14.88 22.25
N ARG A 122 -15.16 -15.01 22.89
CA ARG A 122 -16.38 -14.33 22.41
C ARG A 122 -16.15 -12.84 22.21
N ASP A 123 -15.63 -12.19 23.23
CA ASP A 123 -15.41 -10.73 23.25
C ASP A 123 -14.13 -10.29 22.49
N PHE A 124 -13.45 -11.23 21.82
CA PHE A 124 -12.39 -10.88 20.87
C PHE A 124 -12.94 -10.24 19.60
N TYR A 125 -14.22 -10.49 19.31
CA TYR A 125 -14.94 -9.96 18.15
C TYR A 125 -16.16 -9.15 18.60
N ILE A 126 -16.77 -8.44 17.65
CA ILE A 126 -17.89 -7.54 17.93
C ILE A 126 -19.19 -8.21 17.52
N TRP A 127 -20.04 -8.51 18.50
CA TRP A 127 -21.29 -9.19 18.34
C TRP A 127 -22.49 -8.31 18.71
N SER A 128 -23.64 -8.56 18.09
CA SER A 128 -24.91 -7.89 18.42
C SER A 128 -26.08 -8.84 18.33
N ASP A 129 -26.99 -8.74 19.28
CA ASP A 129 -28.29 -9.37 19.13
C ASP A 129 -29.06 -8.71 17.96
N PRO A 130 -29.93 -9.47 17.26
CA PRO A 130 -30.89 -8.89 16.34
C PRO A 130 -31.80 -7.86 17.04
N ASP A 131 -32.27 -6.88 16.28
CA ASP A 131 -33.32 -5.99 16.75
C ASP A 131 -34.66 -6.73 16.93
N SER A 132 -35.70 -6.04 17.37
CA SER A 132 -37.03 -6.65 17.59
C SER A 132 -37.69 -7.21 16.34
N GLN A 133 -37.16 -6.92 15.15
CA GLN A 133 -37.63 -7.41 13.85
C GLN A 133 -36.69 -8.47 13.23
N GLY A 134 -35.61 -8.81 13.92
CA GLY A 134 -34.60 -9.76 13.45
C GLY A 134 -33.51 -9.15 12.59
N ASN A 135 -33.43 -7.82 12.47
CA ASN A 135 -32.41 -7.14 11.66
C ASN A 135 -31.10 -6.92 12.42
N PRO A 136 -29.99 -6.61 11.72
CA PRO A 136 -28.73 -6.19 12.33
C PRO A 136 -28.90 -4.86 13.09
N PRO A 137 -27.93 -4.50 13.98
CA PRO A 137 -28.05 -3.32 14.85
C PRO A 137 -28.09 -1.99 14.10
N ASN A 138 -27.58 -1.94 12.87
CA ASN A 138 -27.62 -0.78 11.98
C ASN A 138 -27.30 -1.15 10.52
N ASP A 139 -27.28 -0.16 9.64
CA ASP A 139 -27.10 -0.26 8.20
C ASP A 139 -25.65 -0.01 7.74
N LEU A 140 -24.65 -0.25 8.59
CA LEU A 140 -23.24 -0.16 8.17
C LEU A 140 -22.99 -1.04 6.95
N GLY A 141 -22.30 -0.46 5.95
CA GLY A 141 -21.83 -1.17 4.77
C GLY A 141 -20.41 -1.68 4.92
N SER A 142 -20.14 -2.81 4.27
CA SER A 142 -18.80 -3.35 4.08
C SER A 142 -18.05 -2.59 2.98
N THR A 143 -16.74 -2.43 3.13
CA THR A 143 -15.86 -1.89 2.09
C THR A 143 -15.91 -2.72 0.80
N PHE A 144 -16.13 -4.05 0.93
CA PHE A 144 -16.25 -4.97 -0.21
C PHE A 144 -17.69 -5.18 -0.66
N SER A 145 -18.54 -4.17 -0.49
CA SER A 145 -19.96 -4.15 -0.83
C SER A 145 -20.84 -5.04 0.07
N GLY A 146 -22.09 -4.66 0.19
CA GLY A 146 -23.06 -5.34 1.04
C GLY A 146 -23.04 -4.87 2.50
N PRO A 147 -23.80 -5.55 3.40
CA PRO A 147 -23.86 -5.19 4.81
C PRO A 147 -22.57 -5.55 5.55
N ALA A 148 -22.24 -4.79 6.60
CA ALA A 148 -21.09 -5.07 7.49
C ALA A 148 -21.43 -6.01 8.65
N TRP A 149 -22.66 -6.50 8.75
CA TRP A 149 -23.11 -7.40 9.81
C TRP A 149 -23.59 -8.71 9.19
N GLU A 150 -22.99 -9.83 9.60
CA GLU A 150 -23.34 -11.17 9.16
C GLU A 150 -23.97 -11.97 10.30
N TYR A 151 -25.10 -12.65 10.01
CA TYR A 151 -25.81 -13.44 11.01
C TYR A 151 -25.15 -14.80 11.23
N SER A 152 -24.89 -15.12 12.50
CA SER A 152 -24.41 -16.43 12.92
C SER A 152 -25.57 -17.27 13.47
N GLU A 153 -25.99 -18.28 12.74
CA GLU A 153 -27.04 -19.18 13.16
C GLU A 153 -26.72 -19.96 14.46
N LEU A 154 -25.41 -20.25 14.69
CA LEU A 154 -24.96 -21.00 15.86
C LEU A 154 -25.28 -20.30 17.18
N THR A 155 -25.25 -18.99 17.22
CA THR A 155 -25.46 -18.21 18.44
C THR A 155 -26.62 -17.23 18.36
N GLY A 156 -27.23 -17.09 17.18
CA GLY A 156 -28.34 -16.19 16.95
C GLY A 156 -27.98 -14.71 17.10
N GLN A 157 -26.74 -14.35 16.76
CA GLN A 157 -26.23 -12.97 16.81
C GLN A 157 -25.58 -12.60 15.48
N TYR A 158 -25.44 -11.30 15.23
CA TYR A 158 -24.64 -10.74 14.15
C TYR A 158 -23.21 -10.48 14.62
N TYR A 159 -22.22 -10.72 13.75
CA TYR A 159 -20.84 -10.24 13.95
C TYR A 159 -20.49 -9.16 12.93
N LEU A 160 -19.60 -8.26 13.33
CA LEU A 160 -19.11 -7.17 12.47
C LEU A 160 -18.01 -7.66 11.53
N HIS A 161 -18.09 -7.25 10.27
CA HIS A 161 -17.00 -7.36 9.29
C HIS A 161 -16.99 -6.12 8.38
N LEU A 162 -15.99 -5.27 8.52
CA LEU A 162 -15.89 -4.07 7.67
C LEU A 162 -15.38 -4.36 6.26
N PHE A 163 -14.85 -5.58 6.04
CA PHE A 163 -14.39 -6.10 4.74
C PHE A 163 -15.19 -7.35 4.36
N SER A 164 -14.52 -8.44 3.92
CA SER A 164 -15.23 -9.69 3.63
C SER A 164 -15.93 -10.24 4.88
N LYS A 165 -17.07 -10.94 4.68
CA LYS A 165 -17.70 -11.70 5.76
C LYS A 165 -16.79 -12.77 6.38
N LYS A 166 -15.73 -13.14 5.68
CA LYS A 166 -14.66 -14.02 6.17
C LYS A 166 -13.54 -13.29 6.91
N GLN A 167 -13.70 -11.98 7.14
CA GLN A 167 -12.74 -11.13 7.87
C GLN A 167 -13.44 -10.47 9.07
N PRO A 168 -13.82 -11.23 10.12
CA PRO A 168 -14.48 -10.68 11.30
C PRO A 168 -13.57 -9.68 12.03
N ASP A 169 -14.15 -8.52 12.38
CA ASP A 169 -13.46 -7.43 13.04
C ASP A 169 -13.13 -7.74 14.49
N LEU A 170 -11.88 -7.48 14.90
CA LEU A 170 -11.42 -7.59 16.28
C LEU A 170 -11.98 -6.48 17.17
N ASN A 171 -12.29 -6.82 18.41
CA ASN A 171 -12.75 -5.89 19.43
C ASN A 171 -11.57 -5.31 20.21
N TRP A 172 -11.06 -4.16 19.77
CA TRP A 172 -9.93 -3.49 20.42
C TRP A 172 -10.27 -2.87 21.79
N GLU A 173 -11.54 -2.79 22.17
CA GLU A 173 -11.91 -2.42 23.55
C GLU A 173 -11.51 -3.50 24.56
N ASN A 174 -11.41 -4.76 24.09
CA ASN A 174 -10.94 -5.88 24.91
C ASN A 174 -9.41 -5.80 25.09
N GLN A 175 -8.96 -5.72 26.34
CA GLN A 175 -7.53 -5.66 26.66
C GLN A 175 -6.78 -6.95 26.27
N GLU A 176 -7.41 -8.11 26.32
CA GLU A 176 -6.79 -9.38 25.94
C GLU A 176 -6.49 -9.43 24.44
N VAL A 177 -7.35 -8.84 23.60
CA VAL A 177 -7.09 -8.65 22.16
C VAL A 177 -5.83 -7.81 21.97
N ARG A 178 -5.76 -6.64 22.63
CA ARG A 178 -4.59 -5.76 22.50
C ARG A 178 -3.30 -6.44 22.97
N GLN A 179 -3.33 -7.14 24.10
CA GLN A 179 -2.17 -7.87 24.61
C GLN A 179 -1.72 -8.97 23.63
N SER A 180 -2.65 -9.74 23.07
CA SER A 180 -2.35 -10.78 22.09
C SER A 180 -1.72 -10.21 20.83
N VAL A 181 -2.17 -9.04 20.38
CA VAL A 181 -1.55 -8.31 19.25
C VAL A 181 -0.13 -7.88 19.60
N TYR A 182 0.09 -7.32 20.80
CA TYR A 182 1.43 -6.86 21.20
C TYR A 182 2.41 -8.01 21.39
N ASP A 183 1.96 -9.14 21.90
CA ASP A 183 2.78 -10.36 22.03
C ASP A 183 3.21 -10.88 20.64
N MET A 184 2.30 -10.89 19.68
CA MET A 184 2.60 -11.25 18.29
C MET A 184 3.57 -10.25 17.64
N MET A 185 3.38 -8.94 17.85
CA MET A 185 4.31 -7.94 17.35
C MET A 185 5.72 -8.12 17.92
N ASN A 186 5.84 -8.38 19.22
CA ASN A 186 7.13 -8.63 19.87
C ASN A 186 7.79 -9.89 19.35
N PHE A 187 7.03 -10.97 19.05
CA PHE A 187 7.55 -12.16 18.40
C PHE A 187 8.28 -11.84 17.08
N TRP A 188 7.69 -11.00 16.22
CA TRP A 188 8.32 -10.60 14.97
C TRP A 188 9.49 -9.63 15.16
N ILE A 189 9.38 -8.72 16.12
CA ILE A 189 10.48 -7.80 16.48
C ILE A 189 11.71 -8.59 16.94
N GLU A 190 11.53 -9.64 17.74
CA GLU A 190 12.62 -10.52 18.21
C GLU A 190 13.29 -11.29 17.08
N LYS A 191 12.59 -11.53 15.97
CA LYS A 191 13.18 -12.12 14.75
C LYS A 191 14.04 -11.13 13.95
N GLY A 192 14.08 -9.86 14.33
CA GLY A 192 14.97 -8.86 13.73
C GLY A 192 14.39 -8.09 12.56
N ILE A 193 13.06 -7.96 12.46
CA ILE A 193 12.44 -7.11 11.44
C ILE A 193 12.75 -5.63 11.65
N GLY A 194 12.63 -4.82 10.59
CA GLY A 194 12.90 -3.38 10.59
C GLY A 194 11.69 -2.50 10.92
N GLY A 195 10.49 -3.09 11.03
CA GLY A 195 9.28 -2.34 11.33
C GLY A 195 8.00 -2.97 10.85
N PHE A 196 6.92 -2.18 10.91
CA PHE A 196 5.59 -2.59 10.49
C PHE A 196 4.93 -1.56 9.56
N ARG A 197 4.28 -2.06 8.50
CA ARG A 197 3.20 -1.36 7.83
C ARG A 197 1.89 -1.84 8.44
N MET A 198 1.06 -0.93 8.91
CA MET A 198 -0.12 -1.26 9.68
C MET A 198 -1.37 -1.06 8.83
N ASP A 199 -1.97 -2.18 8.45
CA ASP A 199 -3.17 -2.26 7.62
C ASP A 199 -4.36 -1.61 8.31
N VAL A 200 -5.04 -0.71 7.60
CA VAL A 200 -6.25 0.01 8.02
C VAL A 200 -6.28 0.39 9.52
N ILE A 201 -5.14 0.84 10.04
CA ILE A 201 -4.93 1.04 11.48
C ILE A 201 -5.86 2.10 12.08
N ASP A 202 -6.40 3.01 11.27
CA ASP A 202 -7.38 4.00 11.70
C ASP A 202 -8.72 3.39 12.12
N LEU A 203 -8.97 2.12 11.78
CA LEU A 203 -10.22 1.41 12.11
C LEU A 203 -10.20 0.73 13.49
N VAL A 204 -9.03 0.56 14.15
CA VAL A 204 -8.96 -0.21 15.41
C VAL A 204 -9.68 0.50 16.58
N GLY A 205 -9.87 1.81 16.49
CA GLY A 205 -10.65 2.60 17.49
C GLY A 205 -12.14 2.69 17.20
N LYS A 206 -12.69 1.84 16.32
CA LYS A 206 -14.10 1.89 15.88
C LYS A 206 -15.13 1.82 17.02
N GLN A 207 -16.26 2.48 16.81
CA GLN A 207 -17.48 2.36 17.62
C GLN A 207 -18.66 2.07 16.69
N PRO A 208 -18.82 0.81 16.25
CA PRO A 208 -19.74 0.47 15.14
C PRO A 208 -21.21 0.70 15.48
N PHE A 209 -21.60 0.59 16.77
CA PHE A 209 -22.97 0.90 17.22
C PHE A 209 -23.31 2.39 17.09
N LYS A 210 -22.30 3.27 17.04
CA LYS A 210 -22.43 4.70 16.72
C LYS A 210 -22.11 5.04 15.26
N LYS A 211 -21.91 4.03 14.42
CA LYS A 211 -21.49 4.15 13.02
C LYS A 211 -20.15 4.91 12.85
N ILE A 212 -19.27 4.85 13.84
CA ILE A 212 -17.91 5.36 13.75
C ILE A 212 -17.00 4.19 13.38
N THR A 213 -16.50 4.16 12.16
CA THR A 213 -15.62 3.10 11.68
C THR A 213 -14.14 3.48 11.76
N GLY A 214 -13.76 4.67 11.34
CA GLY A 214 -12.37 5.17 11.38
C GLY A 214 -12.17 6.33 12.33
N ASN A 215 -10.93 6.54 12.76
CA ASN A 215 -10.51 7.64 13.66
C ASN A 215 -11.36 7.75 14.93
N GLY A 216 -11.74 6.62 15.49
CA GLY A 216 -12.57 6.57 16.70
C GLY A 216 -11.87 7.15 17.92
N PRO A 217 -12.63 7.49 18.98
CA PRO A 217 -12.13 8.33 20.09
C PRO A 217 -11.00 7.69 20.91
N LYS A 218 -10.89 6.35 20.92
CA LYS A 218 -9.82 5.64 21.64
C LYS A 218 -8.63 5.25 20.77
N LEU A 219 -8.65 5.55 19.47
CA LEU A 219 -7.63 5.12 18.54
C LEU A 219 -6.21 5.50 18.99
N HIS A 220 -6.00 6.77 19.28
CA HIS A 220 -4.68 7.28 19.67
C HIS A 220 -4.22 6.74 21.03
N GLU A 221 -5.13 6.46 21.96
CA GLU A 221 -4.81 5.77 23.21
C GLU A 221 -4.26 4.35 22.94
N TYR A 222 -4.90 3.60 22.05
CA TYR A 222 -4.45 2.26 21.65
C TYR A 222 -3.10 2.29 20.93
N LEU A 223 -2.86 3.26 20.06
CA LEU A 223 -1.58 3.41 19.37
C LEU A 223 -0.44 3.76 20.33
N GLN A 224 -0.70 4.61 21.31
CA GLN A 224 0.28 4.94 22.35
C GLN A 224 0.57 3.74 23.26
N GLU A 225 -0.44 2.95 23.59
CA GLU A 225 -0.28 1.69 24.33
C GLU A 225 0.57 0.69 23.53
N MET A 226 0.23 0.48 22.24
CA MET A 226 0.99 -0.36 21.32
C MET A 226 2.46 0.08 21.23
N ASN A 227 2.71 1.38 21.06
CA ASN A 227 4.07 1.93 21.00
C ASN A 227 4.86 1.57 22.26
N ARG A 228 4.30 1.84 23.45
CA ARG A 228 4.97 1.52 24.73
C ARG A 228 5.23 0.03 24.92
N ALA A 229 4.31 -0.82 24.46
CA ALA A 229 4.37 -2.27 24.65
C ALA A 229 5.32 -2.97 23.65
N THR A 230 5.62 -2.34 22.51
CA THR A 230 6.32 -3.02 21.42
C THR A 230 7.54 -2.26 20.88
N PHE A 231 7.36 -1.25 20.03
CA PHE A 231 8.43 -0.63 19.24
C PHE A 231 8.95 0.72 19.78
N GLY A 232 8.34 1.32 20.80
CA GLY A 232 8.59 2.71 21.21
C GLY A 232 10.02 3.07 21.55
N ASN A 233 10.83 2.12 22.04
CA ASN A 233 12.23 2.32 22.40
C ASN A 233 13.19 1.61 21.43
N LYS A 234 12.72 1.26 20.24
CA LYS A 234 13.50 0.51 19.22
C LYS A 234 13.65 1.31 17.95
N ASP A 235 14.73 1.07 17.21
CA ASP A 235 15.00 1.73 15.92
C ASP A 235 14.21 1.07 14.78
N LEU A 236 12.88 1.12 14.89
CA LEU A 236 11.95 0.53 13.95
C LEU A 236 11.15 1.59 13.21
N MET A 237 10.76 1.28 11.98
CA MET A 237 9.86 2.09 11.18
C MET A 237 8.41 1.61 11.38
N THR A 238 7.48 2.54 11.54
CA THR A 238 6.06 2.22 11.53
C THR A 238 5.32 3.16 10.59
N VAL A 239 4.53 2.60 9.69
CA VAL A 239 3.67 3.37 8.79
C VAL A 239 2.24 2.84 8.86
N GLY A 240 1.30 3.72 9.17
CA GLY A 240 -0.13 3.38 9.24
C GLY A 240 -0.84 3.64 7.93
N GLU A 241 -1.65 2.69 7.47
CA GLU A 241 -2.60 2.94 6.42
C GLU A 241 -3.83 3.63 7.00
N THR A 242 -4.13 4.84 6.48
CA THR A 242 -5.20 5.71 7.02
C THR A 242 -5.95 6.38 5.87
N TRP A 243 -7.09 5.82 5.48
CA TRP A 243 -7.89 6.32 4.36
C TRP A 243 -8.57 7.67 4.64
N GLY A 244 -8.89 7.92 5.91
CA GLY A 244 -9.55 9.16 6.35
C GLY A 244 -8.59 10.24 6.86
N ALA A 245 -7.28 10.14 6.61
CA ALA A 245 -6.33 11.10 7.14
C ALA A 245 -6.38 12.44 6.39
N THR A 246 -6.53 13.52 7.15
CA THR A 246 -6.17 14.88 6.75
C THR A 246 -4.78 15.21 7.34
N PRO A 247 -4.12 16.30 6.90
CA PRO A 247 -2.86 16.71 7.54
C PRO A 247 -2.99 16.90 9.06
N GLU A 248 -4.12 17.44 9.56
CA GLU A 248 -4.38 17.61 11.00
C GLU A 248 -4.44 16.27 11.71
N ILE A 249 -5.13 15.29 11.14
CA ILE A 249 -5.23 13.94 11.70
C ILE A 249 -3.88 13.23 11.63
N ALA A 250 -3.16 13.34 10.50
CA ALA A 250 -1.82 12.75 10.34
C ALA A 250 -0.82 13.26 11.39
N LYS A 251 -0.96 14.52 11.80
CA LYS A 251 -0.17 15.11 12.90
C LYS A 251 -0.38 14.40 14.25
N LEU A 252 -1.55 13.83 14.48
CA LEU A 252 -1.82 13.05 15.69
C LEU A 252 -1.06 11.73 15.71
N TYR A 253 -0.95 11.06 14.57
CA TYR A 253 -0.22 9.79 14.46
C TYR A 253 1.31 9.94 14.52
N SER A 254 1.86 10.98 13.89
CA SER A 254 3.29 11.05 13.54
C SER A 254 4.09 12.13 14.25
N LYS A 255 3.47 12.91 15.15
CA LYS A 255 4.21 13.92 15.90
C LYS A 255 5.09 13.25 16.97
N PRO A 256 6.41 13.56 17.05
CA PRO A 256 7.35 12.83 17.92
C PRO A 256 6.94 12.70 19.38
N ASN A 257 6.33 13.75 19.94
CA ASN A 257 5.91 13.75 21.36
C ASN A 257 4.61 12.98 21.61
N ARG A 258 3.99 12.42 20.58
CA ARG A 258 2.78 11.60 20.72
C ARG A 258 3.12 10.14 21.03
N ASN A 259 4.31 9.67 20.65
CA ASN A 259 4.73 8.28 20.79
C ASN A 259 3.71 7.31 20.20
N GLU A 260 3.41 7.50 18.91
CA GLU A 260 2.52 6.66 18.13
C GLU A 260 3.29 6.04 16.95
N LEU A 261 3.14 6.54 15.73
CA LEU A 261 3.76 5.99 14.52
C LEU A 261 4.86 6.92 13.96
N SER A 262 5.67 6.38 13.04
CA SER A 262 6.67 7.18 12.32
C SER A 262 6.02 8.08 11.27
N MET A 263 5.04 7.56 10.53
CA MET A 263 4.31 8.23 9.46
C MET A 263 3.00 7.51 9.16
N VAL A 264 2.19 8.08 8.28
CA VAL A 264 0.97 7.43 7.76
C VAL A 264 0.93 7.54 6.24
N PHE A 265 0.32 6.55 5.58
CA PHE A 265 -0.16 6.68 4.21
C PHE A 265 -1.44 7.51 4.21
N GLN A 266 -1.48 8.53 3.37
CA GLN A 266 -2.67 9.29 3.06
C GLN A 266 -3.11 8.96 1.62
N PHE A 267 -4.41 8.99 1.36
CA PHE A 267 -4.98 8.58 0.08
C PHE A 267 -5.73 9.72 -0.66
N GLU A 268 -5.58 10.96 -0.21
CA GLU A 268 -6.29 12.09 -0.82
C GLU A 268 -5.97 12.24 -2.30
N HIS A 269 -4.69 12.10 -2.68
CA HIS A 269 -4.30 12.15 -4.09
C HIS A 269 -4.89 10.99 -4.91
N SER A 270 -5.06 9.81 -4.31
CA SER A 270 -5.58 8.64 -5.01
C SER A 270 -7.08 8.71 -5.30
N GLY A 271 -7.79 9.66 -4.73
CA GLY A 271 -9.20 9.92 -5.01
C GLY A 271 -9.48 10.97 -6.08
N LEU A 272 -8.44 11.57 -6.69
CA LEU A 272 -8.60 12.71 -7.61
C LEU A 272 -9.22 12.35 -8.96
N ASP A 273 -9.27 11.09 -9.32
CA ASP A 273 -9.92 10.55 -10.51
C ASP A 273 -11.27 9.89 -10.22
N GLN A 274 -11.83 10.14 -9.04
CA GLN A 274 -13.14 9.67 -8.60
C GLN A 274 -14.16 10.80 -8.63
N GLN A 275 -15.36 10.54 -9.13
CA GLN A 275 -16.46 11.49 -9.09
C GLN A 275 -16.82 11.87 -7.65
N PRO A 276 -16.94 13.16 -7.30
CA PRO A 276 -17.30 13.58 -5.96
C PRO A 276 -18.60 12.94 -5.47
N GLY A 277 -18.55 12.31 -4.28
CA GLY A 277 -19.70 11.66 -3.67
C GLY A 277 -20.13 10.33 -4.30
N LYS A 278 -19.29 9.77 -5.17
CA LYS A 278 -19.49 8.46 -5.79
C LYS A 278 -18.42 7.48 -5.30
N GLU A 279 -18.51 6.24 -5.77
CA GLU A 279 -17.53 5.17 -5.46
C GLU A 279 -16.27 5.29 -6.32
N LYS A 280 -15.19 4.61 -5.91
CA LYS A 280 -13.90 4.63 -6.64
C LYS A 280 -14.01 4.17 -8.11
N TRP A 281 -15.08 3.47 -8.44
CA TRP A 281 -15.39 2.92 -9.76
C TRP A 281 -16.02 3.94 -10.73
N ASP A 282 -16.44 5.09 -10.21
CA ASP A 282 -17.05 6.18 -10.98
C ASP A 282 -15.96 7.21 -11.30
N LEU A 283 -15.39 7.12 -12.50
CA LEU A 283 -14.17 7.82 -12.88
C LEU A 283 -14.43 9.22 -13.44
N ILE A 284 -13.45 10.09 -13.24
CA ILE A 284 -13.26 11.38 -13.94
C ILE A 284 -11.78 11.53 -14.33
N ASP A 285 -11.52 12.45 -15.24
CA ASP A 285 -10.13 12.78 -15.62
C ASP A 285 -9.38 13.46 -14.47
N LEU A 286 -8.09 13.18 -14.37
CA LEU A 286 -7.21 13.81 -13.39
C LEU A 286 -7.10 15.32 -13.64
N SER A 287 -7.33 16.10 -12.61
CA SER A 287 -7.02 17.54 -12.59
C SER A 287 -5.60 17.77 -12.04
N ILE A 288 -4.67 18.26 -12.86
CA ILE A 288 -3.31 18.59 -12.41
C ILE A 288 -3.30 19.73 -11.38
N PRO A 289 -4.11 20.81 -11.51
CA PRO A 289 -4.27 21.77 -10.41
C PRO A 289 -4.68 21.14 -9.09
N ALA A 290 -5.65 20.21 -9.09
CA ALA A 290 -6.05 19.51 -7.86
C ALA A 290 -4.91 18.64 -7.29
N LEU A 291 -4.13 18.00 -8.16
CA LEU A 291 -2.94 17.24 -7.75
C LEU A 291 -1.89 18.14 -7.08
N LYS A 292 -1.62 19.33 -7.68
CA LYS A 292 -0.72 20.34 -7.08
C LYS A 292 -1.21 20.77 -5.69
N ASP A 293 -2.49 21.04 -5.55
CA ASP A 293 -3.08 21.49 -4.28
C ASP A 293 -2.94 20.43 -3.19
N VAL A 294 -3.23 19.16 -3.50
CA VAL A 294 -3.09 18.05 -2.54
C VAL A 294 -1.64 17.89 -2.10
N PHE A 295 -0.71 17.76 -3.04
CA PHE A 295 0.70 17.60 -2.67
C PHE A 295 1.27 18.81 -1.93
N SER A 296 0.93 20.03 -2.37
CA SER A 296 1.38 21.26 -1.71
C SER A 296 0.86 21.36 -0.28
N LYS A 297 -0.42 21.03 -0.07
CA LYS A 297 -1.02 20.98 1.26
C LYS A 297 -0.26 20.02 2.18
N TRP A 298 -0.06 18.78 1.76
CA TRP A 298 0.64 17.78 2.56
C TRP A 298 2.12 18.11 2.79
N GLN A 299 2.81 18.67 1.79
CA GLN A 299 4.21 19.10 1.92
C GLN A 299 4.37 20.29 2.89
N THR A 300 3.45 21.25 2.89
CA THR A 300 3.52 22.44 3.75
C THR A 300 3.02 22.16 5.17
N GLU A 301 1.92 21.44 5.30
CA GLU A 301 1.32 21.15 6.61
C GLU A 301 2.15 20.17 7.45
N LEU A 302 2.90 19.28 6.80
CA LEU A 302 3.82 18.36 7.47
C LEU A 302 5.30 18.79 7.37
N ALA A 303 5.57 20.07 7.09
CA ALA A 303 6.93 20.58 6.86
C ALA A 303 7.85 20.46 8.08
N SER A 304 7.33 20.74 9.29
CA SER A 304 8.11 20.75 10.53
C SER A 304 7.77 19.59 11.45
N GLU A 305 8.79 18.87 11.93
CA GLU A 305 8.69 17.81 12.95
C GLU A 305 7.79 16.62 12.58
N ARG A 306 7.36 16.51 11.31
CA ARG A 306 6.45 15.48 10.81
C ARG A 306 6.95 14.92 9.50
N TRP A 307 6.41 13.79 9.09
CA TRP A 307 6.95 13.05 7.95
C TRP A 307 5.86 12.51 7.04
N ASN A 308 6.04 12.72 5.72
CA ASN A 308 5.18 12.15 4.70
C ASN A 308 5.66 10.74 4.30
N SER A 309 4.74 9.86 3.95
CA SER A 309 4.98 8.73 3.07
C SER A 309 4.60 9.12 1.65
N LEU A 310 5.39 8.72 0.67
CA LEU A 310 5.24 9.12 -0.72
C LEU A 310 5.07 7.87 -1.59
N PHE A 311 3.97 7.74 -2.31
CA PHE A 311 3.71 6.59 -3.17
C PHE A 311 2.75 6.95 -4.31
N TRP A 312 2.90 6.24 -5.43
CA TRP A 312 1.94 6.24 -6.53
C TRP A 312 1.11 4.98 -6.56
N ASN A 313 1.77 3.83 -6.34
CA ASN A 313 1.18 2.50 -6.45
C ASN A 313 1.30 1.75 -5.13
N ASN A 314 0.45 0.76 -4.97
CA ASN A 314 0.54 -0.34 -4.04
C ASN A 314 -0.25 -1.52 -4.62
N HIS A 315 -0.42 -2.59 -3.85
CA HIS A 315 -1.17 -3.79 -4.25
C HIS A 315 -2.69 -3.59 -4.39
N ASP A 316 -3.21 -2.42 -4.03
CA ASP A 316 -4.65 -2.06 -4.08
C ASP A 316 -4.97 -0.98 -5.11
N LEU A 317 -3.97 -0.42 -5.77
CA LEU A 317 -4.11 0.66 -6.74
C LEU A 317 -3.65 0.22 -8.13
N PRO A 318 -4.30 0.69 -9.20
CA PRO A 318 -3.86 0.40 -10.57
C PRO A 318 -2.49 1.02 -10.84
N ARG A 319 -1.79 0.52 -11.88
CA ARG A 319 -0.47 1.01 -12.27
C ARG A 319 -0.55 2.48 -12.68
N ILE A 320 0.32 3.32 -12.11
CA ILE A 320 0.25 4.78 -12.28
C ILE A 320 0.38 5.24 -13.73
N ILE A 321 1.22 4.57 -14.52
CA ILE A 321 1.42 4.92 -15.93
C ILE A 321 0.13 4.73 -16.73
N SER A 322 -0.60 3.64 -16.50
CA SER A 322 -1.90 3.39 -17.14
C SER A 322 -2.99 4.28 -16.58
N ARG A 323 -2.91 4.65 -15.30
CA ARG A 323 -3.92 5.43 -14.64
C ARG A 323 -3.91 6.91 -15.05
N TRP A 324 -2.75 7.54 -15.06
CA TRP A 324 -2.59 8.99 -15.24
C TRP A 324 -1.53 9.40 -16.26
N GLY A 325 -0.82 8.45 -16.85
CA GLY A 325 0.18 8.68 -17.87
C GLY A 325 -0.23 8.13 -19.24
N ASN A 326 0.74 8.02 -20.13
CA ASN A 326 0.59 7.33 -21.40
C ASN A 326 1.33 5.99 -21.32
N ASP A 327 0.59 4.89 -21.33
CA ASP A 327 1.13 3.53 -21.21
C ASP A 327 1.52 2.89 -22.56
N LYS A 328 1.53 3.70 -23.62
CA LYS A 328 1.88 3.32 -24.99
C LYS A 328 3.18 3.99 -25.44
N GLU A 329 3.09 4.97 -26.34
CA GLU A 329 4.24 5.64 -26.94
C GLU A 329 5.13 6.35 -25.90
N PHE A 330 4.54 6.99 -24.89
CA PHE A 330 5.29 7.74 -23.87
C PHE A 330 5.37 7.03 -22.51
N ARG A 331 5.31 5.69 -22.49
CA ARG A 331 5.35 4.90 -21.26
C ARG A 331 6.57 5.19 -20.39
N VAL A 332 7.76 5.20 -20.98
CA VAL A 332 9.01 5.44 -20.25
C VAL A 332 9.07 6.89 -19.76
N GLN A 333 8.70 7.85 -20.59
CA GLN A 333 8.67 9.28 -20.22
C GLN A 333 7.65 9.54 -19.12
N SER A 334 6.46 8.96 -19.20
CA SER A 334 5.45 9.03 -18.14
C SER A 334 5.98 8.45 -16.82
N GLY A 335 6.61 7.27 -16.87
CA GLY A 335 7.21 6.66 -15.68
C GLY A 335 8.30 7.51 -15.06
N LYS A 336 9.21 8.07 -15.88
CA LYS A 336 10.26 9.00 -15.41
C LYS A 336 9.66 10.25 -14.77
N MET A 337 8.65 10.84 -15.40
CA MET A 337 7.95 12.02 -14.89
C MET A 337 7.35 11.76 -13.50
N PHE A 338 6.61 10.65 -13.33
CA PHE A 338 6.05 10.27 -12.03
C PHE A 338 7.13 9.99 -10.98
N ALA A 339 8.21 9.31 -11.35
CA ALA A 339 9.32 9.02 -10.44
C ALA A 339 9.99 10.31 -9.95
N ILE A 340 10.33 11.22 -10.86
CA ILE A 340 10.97 12.51 -10.53
C ILE A 340 10.06 13.36 -9.65
N LEU A 341 8.78 13.49 -10.01
CA LEU A 341 7.82 14.27 -9.25
C LEU A 341 7.75 13.83 -7.80
N LEU A 342 7.64 12.52 -7.56
CA LEU A 342 7.42 11.98 -6.21
C LEU A 342 8.69 11.91 -5.37
N HIS A 343 9.78 11.34 -5.94
CA HIS A 343 10.98 11.01 -5.18
C HIS A 343 11.79 12.23 -4.72
N LEU A 344 11.56 13.38 -5.33
CA LEU A 344 12.19 14.65 -4.94
C LEU A 344 11.35 15.47 -3.95
N LEU A 345 10.14 15.02 -3.56
CA LEU A 345 9.37 15.57 -2.46
C LEU A 345 9.96 15.17 -1.09
N LYS A 346 9.56 15.90 -0.03
CA LYS A 346 9.94 15.58 1.35
C LYS A 346 9.06 14.46 1.91
N GLY A 347 9.67 13.35 2.27
CA GLY A 347 9.00 12.18 2.81
C GLY A 347 9.78 10.91 2.51
N THR A 348 9.30 9.75 2.97
CA THR A 348 9.87 8.44 2.63
C THR A 348 9.14 7.90 1.40
N PRO A 349 9.82 7.70 0.26
CA PRO A 349 9.20 7.14 -0.93
C PRO A 349 9.07 5.62 -0.84
N TYR A 350 7.96 5.12 -1.40
CA TYR A 350 7.61 3.71 -1.53
C TYR A 350 7.50 3.37 -3.01
N ILE A 351 8.28 2.40 -3.46
CA ILE A 351 8.24 1.86 -4.82
C ILE A 351 7.46 0.55 -4.76
N TYR A 352 6.41 0.41 -5.55
CA TYR A 352 5.71 -0.86 -5.70
C TYR A 352 6.38 -1.72 -6.78
N GLN A 353 6.51 -3.03 -6.54
CA GLN A 353 7.15 -3.94 -7.49
C GLN A 353 6.63 -3.77 -8.92
N GLY A 354 7.55 -3.64 -9.88
CA GLY A 354 7.26 -3.42 -11.29
C GLY A 354 7.13 -1.95 -11.69
N GLU A 355 7.00 -1.03 -10.72
CA GLU A 355 6.98 0.41 -10.99
C GLU A 355 8.30 0.87 -11.61
N GLU A 356 9.41 0.36 -11.13
CA GLU A 356 10.77 0.70 -11.58
C GLU A 356 11.11 0.25 -13.00
N ILE A 357 10.32 -0.67 -13.58
CA ILE A 357 10.45 -1.09 -14.98
C ILE A 357 9.28 -0.62 -15.84
N GLY A 358 8.33 0.10 -15.25
CA GLY A 358 7.18 0.66 -15.94
C GLY A 358 6.14 -0.38 -16.36
N MET A 359 5.83 -1.35 -15.48
CA MET A 359 4.70 -2.25 -15.69
C MET A 359 3.39 -1.45 -15.77
N ILE A 360 2.47 -1.93 -16.59
CA ILE A 360 1.18 -1.30 -16.86
C ILE A 360 0.02 -2.23 -16.50
N ASN A 361 -1.20 -1.69 -16.53
CA ASN A 361 -2.42 -2.46 -16.27
C ASN A 361 -2.58 -3.63 -17.26
N TYR A 362 -3.29 -4.66 -16.81
CA TYR A 362 -3.70 -5.80 -17.62
C TYR A 362 -5.24 -5.82 -17.73
N PRO A 363 -5.82 -5.41 -18.87
CA PRO A 363 -7.25 -5.44 -19.04
C PRO A 363 -7.76 -6.87 -19.20
N VAL A 364 -8.84 -7.19 -18.49
CA VAL A 364 -9.58 -8.45 -18.62
C VAL A 364 -10.78 -8.27 -19.57
N GLU A 365 -11.19 -9.35 -20.22
CA GLU A 365 -12.35 -9.36 -21.11
C GLU A 365 -13.62 -9.84 -20.40
N THR A 366 -13.46 -10.65 -19.36
CA THR A 366 -14.59 -11.24 -18.62
C THR A 366 -14.32 -11.25 -17.13
N ILE A 367 -15.40 -11.33 -16.32
CA ILE A 367 -15.29 -11.35 -14.85
C ILE A 367 -14.62 -12.64 -14.34
N GLU A 368 -14.69 -13.74 -15.08
CA GLU A 368 -14.07 -15.00 -14.74
C GLU A 368 -12.54 -14.95 -14.73
N GLU A 369 -11.97 -13.92 -15.32
CA GLU A 369 -10.53 -13.65 -15.32
C GLU A 369 -10.07 -12.88 -14.07
N VAL A 370 -10.99 -12.35 -13.27
CA VAL A 370 -10.72 -11.55 -12.09
C VAL A 370 -10.62 -12.43 -10.86
N ASP A 371 -9.56 -12.27 -10.06
CA ASP A 371 -9.35 -12.94 -8.77
C ASP A 371 -9.78 -12.07 -7.58
N ASP A 372 -9.67 -10.76 -7.72
CA ASP A 372 -9.94 -9.77 -6.68
C ASP A 372 -11.39 -9.79 -6.17
N ILE A 373 -11.58 -10.14 -4.88
CA ILE A 373 -12.90 -10.20 -4.23
C ILE A 373 -13.65 -8.86 -4.25
N GLU A 374 -12.95 -7.73 -4.12
CA GLU A 374 -13.58 -6.40 -4.17
C GLU A 374 -14.22 -6.15 -5.54
N SER A 375 -13.48 -6.43 -6.61
CA SER A 375 -13.96 -6.29 -8.00
C SER A 375 -15.11 -7.24 -8.30
N ILE A 376 -15.03 -8.49 -7.86
CA ILE A 376 -16.08 -9.50 -8.06
C ILE A 376 -17.37 -9.09 -7.34
N ASN A 377 -17.27 -8.64 -6.10
CA ASN A 377 -18.44 -8.21 -5.32
C ASN A 377 -19.09 -6.97 -5.93
N MET A 378 -18.28 -5.97 -6.32
CA MET A 378 -18.77 -4.76 -7.01
C MET A 378 -19.48 -5.12 -8.33
N TYR A 379 -18.88 -6.01 -9.14
CA TYR A 379 -19.48 -6.48 -10.38
C TYR A 379 -20.89 -7.04 -10.14
N ASN A 380 -21.05 -7.95 -9.17
CA ASN A 380 -22.33 -8.57 -8.86
C ASN A 380 -23.37 -7.55 -8.37
N VAL A 381 -22.96 -6.61 -7.51
CA VAL A 381 -23.84 -5.56 -7.00
C VAL A 381 -24.31 -4.64 -8.13
N ARG A 382 -23.39 -4.10 -8.94
CA ARG A 382 -23.74 -3.19 -10.05
C ARG A 382 -24.58 -3.90 -11.13
N LEU A 383 -24.28 -5.16 -11.42
CA LEU A 383 -25.09 -5.95 -12.34
C LEU A 383 -26.53 -6.09 -11.84
N SER A 384 -26.74 -6.35 -10.53
CA SER A 384 -28.05 -6.41 -9.92
C SER A 384 -28.80 -5.06 -9.93
N GLN A 385 -28.07 -3.96 -9.98
CA GLN A 385 -28.58 -2.60 -10.10
C GLN A 385 -28.88 -2.19 -11.54
N GLY A 386 -28.58 -3.04 -12.54
CA GLY A 386 -28.86 -2.81 -13.95
C GLY A 386 -27.79 -2.06 -14.74
N TYR A 387 -26.56 -1.97 -14.22
CA TYR A 387 -25.42 -1.46 -15.00
C TYR A 387 -25.07 -2.43 -16.14
N ALA A 388 -24.59 -1.91 -17.26
CA ALA A 388 -24.10 -2.75 -18.35
C ALA A 388 -22.79 -3.46 -17.95
N LYS A 389 -22.63 -4.70 -18.41
CA LYS A 389 -21.43 -5.50 -18.10
C LYS A 389 -20.15 -4.84 -18.59
N GLU A 390 -20.19 -4.24 -19.75
CA GLU A 390 -19.11 -3.53 -20.38
C GLU A 390 -18.64 -2.35 -19.52
N ASP A 391 -19.57 -1.52 -19.04
CA ASP A 391 -19.26 -0.38 -18.18
C ASP A 391 -18.64 -0.81 -16.83
N ILE A 392 -19.10 -1.94 -16.27
CA ILE A 392 -18.54 -2.49 -15.04
C ILE A 392 -17.11 -3.00 -15.28
N LEU A 393 -16.88 -3.73 -16.39
CA LEU A 393 -15.56 -4.23 -16.74
C LEU A 393 -14.58 -3.09 -17.05
N ASP A 394 -15.02 -2.02 -17.71
CA ASP A 394 -14.20 -0.83 -17.95
C ASP A 394 -13.74 -0.21 -16.62
N SER A 395 -14.62 -0.12 -15.63
CA SER A 395 -14.26 0.34 -14.27
C SER A 395 -13.25 -0.59 -13.59
N ILE A 396 -13.42 -1.92 -13.71
CA ILE A 396 -12.50 -2.93 -13.16
C ILE A 396 -11.13 -2.82 -13.84
N ASN A 397 -11.09 -2.70 -15.17
CA ASN A 397 -9.86 -2.56 -15.94
C ASN A 397 -9.10 -1.28 -15.59
N ALA A 398 -9.81 -0.22 -15.22
CA ALA A 398 -9.19 1.03 -14.80
C ALA A 398 -8.71 1.02 -13.34
N LYS A 399 -9.48 0.40 -12.42
CA LYS A 399 -9.30 0.59 -10.96
C LYS A 399 -9.17 -0.72 -10.16
N GLY A 400 -9.39 -1.88 -10.77
CA GLY A 400 -9.31 -3.18 -10.10
C GLY A 400 -7.90 -3.48 -9.57
N ARG A 401 -7.85 -4.13 -8.40
CA ARG A 401 -6.60 -4.42 -7.69
C ARG A 401 -5.70 -5.41 -8.44
N ASP A 402 -6.27 -6.30 -9.26
CA ASP A 402 -5.50 -7.29 -10.03
C ASP A 402 -4.52 -6.65 -11.03
N ASN A 403 -4.78 -5.41 -11.48
CA ASN A 403 -3.82 -4.65 -12.30
C ASN A 403 -2.43 -4.53 -11.64
N ALA A 404 -2.39 -4.38 -10.33
CA ALA A 404 -1.15 -4.32 -9.56
C ALA A 404 -0.59 -5.70 -9.19
N ARG A 405 -1.42 -6.76 -9.26
CA ARG A 405 -1.11 -8.10 -8.75
C ARG A 405 -0.62 -9.07 -9.82
N THR A 406 -0.57 -8.63 -11.07
CA THR A 406 0.07 -9.42 -12.14
C THR A 406 1.52 -9.73 -11.80
N PRO A 407 2.02 -10.94 -12.12
CA PRO A 407 3.38 -11.35 -11.80
C PRO A 407 4.45 -10.40 -12.33
N MET A 408 5.51 -10.23 -11.55
CA MET A 408 6.70 -9.47 -11.92
C MET A 408 7.32 -10.02 -13.22
N GLN A 409 7.73 -9.14 -14.11
CA GLN A 409 8.29 -9.47 -15.42
C GLN A 409 9.81 -9.39 -15.36
N TRP A 410 10.49 -10.56 -15.28
CA TRP A 410 11.93 -10.62 -15.09
C TRP A 410 12.69 -10.62 -16.42
N ASN A 411 12.20 -11.36 -17.42
CA ASN A 411 12.83 -11.47 -18.74
C ASN A 411 11.81 -11.88 -19.80
N ASP A 412 12.27 -12.13 -21.02
CA ASP A 412 11.44 -12.51 -22.18
C ASP A 412 11.17 -14.02 -22.30
N SER A 413 11.63 -14.82 -21.34
CA SER A 413 11.36 -16.25 -21.32
C SER A 413 9.90 -16.56 -20.95
N LYS A 414 9.47 -17.80 -21.15
CA LYS A 414 8.11 -18.24 -20.81
C LYS A 414 7.69 -17.77 -19.43
N ASN A 415 6.46 -17.27 -19.31
CA ASN A 415 5.89 -16.71 -18.08
C ASN A 415 6.75 -15.56 -17.50
N ALA A 416 7.40 -14.77 -18.36
CA ALA A 416 8.22 -13.63 -17.96
C ALA A 416 9.38 -13.97 -17.00
N GLY A 417 9.82 -15.24 -16.94
CA GLY A 417 10.79 -15.71 -15.95
C GLY A 417 10.27 -15.75 -14.51
N PHE A 418 8.99 -15.51 -14.28
CA PHE A 418 8.36 -15.54 -12.98
C PHE A 418 8.20 -16.98 -12.44
N THR A 419 7.72 -17.90 -13.29
CA THR A 419 7.47 -19.30 -12.94
C THR A 419 7.73 -20.23 -14.12
N SER A 420 8.11 -21.47 -13.85
CA SER A 420 8.22 -22.52 -14.85
C SER A 420 6.86 -23.17 -15.20
N ASN A 421 5.82 -22.95 -14.39
CA ASN A 421 4.50 -23.56 -14.54
C ASN A 421 3.42 -22.51 -14.86
N LYS A 422 2.14 -22.85 -14.72
CA LYS A 422 1.02 -21.91 -14.88
C LYS A 422 1.05 -20.90 -13.72
N PRO A 423 1.13 -19.59 -13.99
CA PRO A 423 1.05 -18.58 -12.93
C PRO A 423 -0.35 -18.52 -12.32
N TRP A 424 -0.44 -18.15 -11.05
CA TRP A 424 -1.70 -18.02 -10.32
C TRP A 424 -2.62 -16.92 -10.88
N LEU A 425 -2.04 -15.87 -11.43
CA LEU A 425 -2.72 -14.76 -12.10
C LEU A 425 -2.08 -14.50 -13.47
N HIS A 426 -2.77 -13.81 -14.36
CA HIS A 426 -2.30 -13.50 -15.71
C HIS A 426 -0.97 -12.77 -15.72
N ILE A 427 -0.09 -13.14 -16.65
CA ILE A 427 1.10 -12.36 -16.99
C ILE A 427 0.75 -11.44 -18.15
N ASN A 428 1.08 -10.17 -18.01
CA ASN A 428 0.85 -9.21 -19.09
C ASN A 428 1.64 -9.63 -20.34
N PRO A 429 0.98 -9.79 -21.50
CA PRO A 429 1.64 -10.29 -22.72
C PRO A 429 2.73 -9.36 -23.25
N ASN A 430 2.89 -8.16 -22.71
CA ASN A 430 3.95 -7.24 -23.07
C ASN A 430 5.31 -7.56 -22.40
N TYR A 431 5.41 -8.64 -21.62
CA TYR A 431 6.63 -9.01 -20.91
C TYR A 431 7.87 -9.19 -21.82
N PRO A 432 7.77 -9.55 -23.10
CA PRO A 432 8.95 -9.57 -23.96
C PRO A 432 9.57 -8.18 -24.17
N GLU A 433 8.79 -7.12 -24.02
CA GLU A 433 9.24 -5.73 -24.19
C GLU A 433 9.46 -5.01 -22.84
N ILE A 434 8.66 -5.34 -21.82
CA ILE A 434 8.71 -4.71 -20.49
C ILE A 434 9.14 -5.76 -19.47
N ASN A 435 10.43 -5.78 -19.15
CA ASN A 435 10.99 -6.70 -18.16
C ASN A 435 12.29 -6.16 -17.56
N VAL A 436 12.70 -6.79 -16.46
CA VAL A 436 13.91 -6.38 -15.71
C VAL A 436 15.17 -6.51 -16.56
N GLU A 437 15.34 -7.61 -17.30
CA GLU A 437 16.55 -7.86 -18.10
C GLU A 437 16.76 -6.74 -19.13
N LYS A 438 15.75 -6.40 -19.91
CA LYS A 438 15.82 -5.26 -20.85
C LYS A 438 16.04 -3.93 -20.16
N ALA A 439 15.36 -3.69 -19.03
CA ALA A 439 15.55 -2.46 -18.27
C ALA A 439 16.99 -2.29 -17.75
N LEU A 440 17.67 -3.37 -17.43
CA LEU A 440 19.08 -3.35 -17.01
C LEU A 440 20.06 -3.16 -18.18
N GLU A 441 19.70 -3.59 -19.38
CA GLU A 441 20.52 -3.40 -20.60
C GLU A 441 20.47 -1.94 -21.10
N GLU A 442 19.34 -1.29 -20.97
CA GLU A 442 19.10 0.07 -21.46
C GLU A 442 19.48 1.14 -20.43
N LYS A 443 20.60 1.82 -20.65
CA LYS A 443 21.12 2.84 -19.71
C LYS A 443 20.17 4.02 -19.46
N ASP A 444 19.25 4.30 -20.36
CA ASP A 444 18.25 5.35 -20.25
C ASP A 444 16.86 4.80 -19.86
N SER A 445 16.82 3.58 -19.33
CA SER A 445 15.57 2.98 -18.86
C SER A 445 15.02 3.65 -17.61
N LEU A 446 13.76 3.38 -17.32
CA LEU A 446 13.10 3.84 -16.10
C LEU A 446 13.79 3.31 -14.83
N PHE A 447 14.33 2.07 -14.88
CA PHE A 447 15.09 1.48 -13.77
C PHE A 447 16.27 2.37 -13.33
N TYR A 448 17.05 2.86 -14.29
CA TYR A 448 18.18 3.72 -13.96
C TYR A 448 17.75 5.12 -13.49
N THR A 449 16.59 5.60 -13.89
CA THR A 449 16.00 6.81 -13.32
C THR A 449 15.67 6.61 -11.83
N TYR A 450 14.99 5.52 -11.46
CA TYR A 450 14.73 5.20 -10.05
C TYR A 450 16.03 5.04 -9.27
N LYS A 451 17.00 4.28 -9.80
CA LYS A 451 18.31 4.10 -9.17
C LYS A 451 19.03 5.45 -8.94
N LYS A 452 18.97 6.36 -9.91
CA LYS A 452 19.56 7.70 -9.79
C LYS A 452 18.86 8.55 -8.74
N LEU A 453 17.53 8.50 -8.68
CA LEU A 453 16.73 9.22 -7.67
C LEU A 453 17.03 8.72 -6.25
N ILE A 454 17.19 7.41 -6.08
CA ILE A 454 17.61 6.80 -4.80
C ILE A 454 19.01 7.28 -4.41
N GLN A 455 19.95 7.26 -5.35
CA GLN A 455 21.30 7.76 -5.14
C GLN A 455 21.30 9.23 -4.73
N LEU A 456 20.56 10.09 -5.45
CA LEU A 456 20.43 11.52 -5.13
C LEU A 456 19.89 11.75 -3.71
N ARG A 457 18.92 10.92 -3.28
CA ARG A 457 18.37 10.97 -1.93
C ARG A 457 19.42 10.63 -0.86
N HIS A 458 20.26 9.63 -1.10
CA HIS A 458 21.31 9.24 -0.17
C HIS A 458 22.46 10.26 -0.11
N GLU A 459 22.81 10.88 -1.24
CA GLU A 459 23.96 11.79 -1.38
C GLU A 459 23.62 13.25 -1.05
N HIS A 460 22.37 13.67 -1.27
CA HIS A 460 21.97 15.07 -1.18
C HIS A 460 20.95 15.35 -0.08
N PRO A 461 21.35 15.94 1.05
CA PRO A 461 20.45 16.28 2.15
C PRO A 461 19.23 17.10 1.75
N ILE A 462 19.32 17.92 0.70
CA ILE A 462 18.22 18.75 0.22
C ILE A 462 16.99 17.90 -0.21
N VAL A 463 17.18 16.69 -0.74
CA VAL A 463 16.10 15.79 -1.10
C VAL A 463 15.32 15.35 0.14
N VAL A 464 16.04 15.12 1.25
CA VAL A 464 15.45 14.64 2.52
C VAL A 464 14.90 15.79 3.37
N TRP A 465 15.69 16.87 3.53
CA TRP A 465 15.43 17.91 4.53
C TRP A 465 14.99 19.25 3.94
N GLY A 466 15.16 19.47 2.64
CA GLY A 466 14.79 20.72 2.00
C GLY A 466 13.32 21.08 2.20
N THR A 467 13.02 22.36 2.27
CA THR A 467 11.66 22.88 2.27
C THR A 467 11.04 22.77 0.87
N TYR A 468 9.72 22.69 0.81
CA TYR A 468 8.94 22.66 -0.43
C TYR A 468 8.33 24.03 -0.72
N ASN A 469 8.38 24.47 -1.98
CA ASN A 469 7.68 25.66 -2.45
C ASN A 469 7.12 25.37 -3.85
N LEU A 470 5.81 25.49 -4.02
CA LEU A 470 5.18 25.38 -5.33
C LEU A 470 5.65 26.52 -6.23
N VAL A 471 5.93 26.21 -7.49
CA VAL A 471 6.28 27.19 -8.52
C VAL A 471 5.23 27.14 -9.61
N ASP A 472 4.66 28.27 -9.98
CA ASP A 472 3.62 28.42 -10.99
C ASP A 472 2.41 27.48 -10.78
N THR A 473 1.35 28.07 -10.25
CA THR A 473 0.10 27.34 -9.96
C THR A 473 -0.93 27.44 -11.10
N GLU A 474 -0.70 28.31 -12.10
CA GLU A 474 -1.67 28.60 -13.16
C GLU A 474 -1.59 27.63 -14.35
N ASP A 475 -0.41 27.02 -14.59
CA ASP A 475 -0.27 26.04 -15.68
C ASP A 475 -0.93 24.70 -15.31
N GLU A 476 -1.97 24.37 -16.06
CA GLU A 476 -2.76 23.16 -15.82
C GLU A 476 -2.02 21.86 -16.16
N ASN A 477 -0.91 21.92 -16.89
CA ASN A 477 -0.22 20.74 -17.42
C ASN A 477 1.18 20.55 -16.88
N ILE A 478 1.69 21.53 -16.15
CA ILE A 478 3.03 21.47 -15.55
C ILE A 478 2.89 21.46 -14.03
N PHE A 479 3.56 20.52 -13.40
CA PHE A 479 3.76 20.55 -11.96
C PHE A 479 5.22 20.88 -11.69
N ALA A 480 5.47 22.10 -11.17
CA ALA A 480 6.80 22.57 -10.82
C ALA A 480 6.88 22.99 -9.35
N TYR A 481 7.99 22.66 -8.72
CA TYR A 481 8.27 23.05 -7.34
C TYR A 481 9.75 23.21 -7.07
N CYS A 482 10.11 23.95 -6.02
CA CYS A 482 11.46 24.08 -5.52
C CYS A 482 11.65 23.31 -4.22
N ARG A 483 12.86 22.73 -4.06
CA ARG A 483 13.39 22.30 -2.77
C ARG A 483 14.49 23.27 -2.37
N VAL A 484 14.50 23.70 -1.11
CA VAL A 484 15.49 24.66 -0.60
C VAL A 484 16.07 24.13 0.72
N LEU A 485 17.40 24.07 0.80
CA LEU A 485 18.15 23.76 2.01
C LEU A 485 19.40 24.62 2.06
N ASP A 486 19.51 25.47 3.07
CA ASP A 486 20.59 26.45 3.21
C ASP A 486 20.71 27.31 1.94
N GLU A 487 21.86 27.32 1.29
CA GLU A 487 22.11 28.05 0.03
C GLU A 487 21.75 27.25 -1.22
N GLN A 488 21.36 25.97 -1.08
CA GLN A 488 20.98 25.11 -2.21
C GLN A 488 19.51 25.28 -2.57
N LYS A 489 19.26 25.40 -3.86
CA LYS A 489 17.90 25.44 -4.41
C LYS A 489 17.83 24.50 -5.61
N TRP A 490 16.94 23.53 -5.56
CA TRP A 490 16.64 22.64 -6.67
C TRP A 490 15.25 22.98 -7.22
N LEU A 491 15.16 23.09 -8.54
CA LEU A 491 13.91 23.28 -9.26
C LEU A 491 13.55 21.98 -9.97
N ILE A 492 12.36 21.48 -9.69
CA ILE A 492 11.80 20.27 -10.29
C ILE A 492 10.65 20.71 -11.19
N ILE A 493 10.67 20.27 -12.45
CA ILE A 493 9.64 20.58 -13.44
C ILE A 493 9.19 19.28 -14.08
N THR A 494 7.89 18.99 -14.05
CA THR A 494 7.29 17.83 -14.70
C THR A 494 6.15 18.25 -15.61
N ASN A 495 6.09 17.64 -16.80
CA ASN A 495 5.12 17.94 -17.84
C ASN A 495 4.17 16.74 -18.03
N PHE A 496 2.89 16.96 -17.86
CA PHE A 496 1.83 15.95 -18.02
C PHE A 496 1.24 15.90 -19.46
N GLN A 497 1.80 16.68 -20.38
CA GLN A 497 1.37 16.66 -21.79
C GLN A 497 2.22 15.71 -22.62
N GLU A 498 1.63 15.17 -23.67
CA GLU A 498 2.31 14.35 -24.69
C GLU A 498 3.07 15.18 -25.75
N LYS A 499 3.42 16.41 -25.42
CA LYS A 499 4.15 17.34 -26.30
C LYS A 499 5.16 18.16 -25.55
N THR A 500 6.18 18.60 -26.24
CA THR A 500 7.14 19.59 -25.74
C THR A 500 6.42 20.90 -25.43
N THR A 501 6.70 21.47 -24.26
CA THR A 501 6.18 22.76 -23.84
C THR A 501 7.33 23.64 -23.32
N THR A 502 7.08 24.95 -23.28
CA THR A 502 8.01 25.91 -22.71
C THR A 502 7.53 26.33 -21.32
N PHE A 503 8.41 26.31 -20.37
CA PHE A 503 8.17 26.78 -19.01
C PHE A 503 8.97 28.05 -18.75
N ASP A 504 8.27 29.17 -18.56
CA ASP A 504 8.91 30.47 -18.29
C ASP A 504 9.15 30.66 -16.80
N LEU A 505 10.42 30.71 -16.41
CA LEU A 505 10.80 31.11 -15.07
C LEU A 505 10.70 32.63 -14.92
N LYS A 506 9.81 33.09 -14.03
CA LYS A 506 9.61 34.52 -13.72
C LYS A 506 10.84 35.16 -13.04
N GLU A 507 11.77 34.36 -12.52
CA GLU A 507 13.06 34.78 -11.92
C GLU A 507 14.18 33.92 -12.47
N GLU A 508 15.31 34.52 -12.87
CA GLU A 508 16.51 33.77 -13.29
C GLU A 508 17.17 33.10 -12.07
N PRO A 509 17.07 31.77 -11.90
CA PRO A 509 17.86 31.09 -10.88
C PRO A 509 19.29 30.87 -11.39
N LYS A 510 20.28 31.01 -10.52
CA LYS A 510 21.61 30.42 -10.78
C LYS A 510 21.49 28.91 -10.71
N LEU A 511 21.25 28.28 -11.86
CA LEU A 511 21.03 26.84 -11.96
C LEU A 511 22.30 26.12 -12.32
N SER A 512 22.59 25.01 -11.60
CA SER A 512 23.27 23.87 -12.18
C SER A 512 22.23 22.83 -12.58
N LEU A 513 22.12 22.53 -13.87
CA LEU A 513 21.16 21.55 -14.39
C LEU A 513 21.67 20.13 -14.11
N ILE A 514 20.83 19.31 -13.46
CA ILE A 514 20.97 17.85 -13.44
C ILE A 514 19.90 17.31 -14.38
N HIS A 515 20.30 16.72 -15.49
CA HIS A 515 19.40 15.94 -16.34
C HIS A 515 19.28 14.53 -15.74
N ILE A 516 18.04 14.07 -15.49
CA ILE A 516 17.72 12.73 -15.01
C ILE A 516 16.96 11.99 -16.09
#